data_940ec71b2ab28c89960c3b24d9ea6bfd
#
_entry.id   940ec71b2ab28c89960c3b24d9ea6bfd
#
_cell.length_a   1.000
_cell.length_b   1.000
_cell.length_c   1.000
_cell.angle_alpha   90.00
_cell.angle_beta   90.00
_cell.angle_gamma   90.00
#
_symmetry.space_group_name_H-M   'P 1'
#
loop_
_entity.id
_entity.type
_entity.pdbx_description
1 polymer ?
#
loop_
_entity_poly.entity_id
_entity_poly.type
_entity_poly.pdbx_seq_one_letter_code
_entity_poly.pdbx_strand_id
1 'polypeptide(L)'
;MEQNKVGKSYYSNAGNRVLQYCIESTTPDHPVQKELLRETLATYKEARMIGAPECLSLNAAMIRSKNAKKILDIGVFTGASALASALAFSDKR
;
A
#
# COMPACT_ATOMS: atom_id res chain seq x y z
N MET A 1 -6.04 -11.78 17.72
CA MET A 1 -6.00 -10.96 16.56
C MET A 1 -4.57 -10.76 16.07
N GLU A 2 -4.39 -10.85 14.83
CA GLU A 2 -3.05 -10.94 14.25
C GLU A 2 -2.66 -9.68 13.52
N GLN A 3 -2.79 -8.55 14.15
CA GLN A 3 -2.47 -7.29 13.48
C GLN A 3 -1.03 -7.23 13.02
N ASN A 4 -0.13 -7.93 13.69
CA ASN A 4 1.28 -7.81 13.38
C ASN A 4 1.73 -8.74 12.27
N LYS A 5 0.83 -9.37 11.56
CA LYS A 5 1.23 -10.26 10.49
C LYS A 5 1.91 -9.54 9.34
N VAL A 6 1.56 -8.28 9.15
CA VAL A 6 2.15 -7.48 8.09
C VAL A 6 3.28 -6.64 8.65
N GLY A 7 4.08 -7.00 9.35
CA GLY A 7 5.20 -6.44 10.02
C GLY A 7 5.73 -5.07 9.64
N LYS A 8 4.96 -4.25 8.99
CA LYS A 8 5.40 -2.91 8.67
C LYS A 8 4.72 -1.93 9.60
N SER A 9 4.71 -0.68 9.25
CA SER A 9 4.24 0.34 10.16
C SER A 9 2.82 0.12 10.64
N TYR A 10 1.91 0.04 9.72
CA TYR A 10 0.49 0.00 10.04
C TYR A 10 0.12 -1.26 10.80
N TYR A 11 0.46 -2.39 10.26
CA TYR A 11 -0.10 -3.65 10.74
C TYR A 11 0.63 -4.21 11.94
N SER A 12 1.89 -3.88 12.08
CA SER A 12 2.64 -4.36 13.24
C SER A 12 2.52 -3.41 14.43
N ASN A 13 1.98 -2.24 14.24
CA ASN A 13 1.85 -1.24 15.30
C ASN A 13 0.44 -0.71 15.37
N ALA A 14 -0.54 -1.61 15.36
CA ALA A 14 -1.94 -1.22 15.26
C ALA A 14 -2.38 -0.30 16.40
N GLY A 15 -1.70 -0.36 17.54
CA GLY A 15 -2.04 0.50 18.65
C GLY A 15 -1.33 1.84 18.65
N ASN A 16 -0.48 2.09 17.68
CA ASN A 16 0.30 3.33 17.65
C ASN A 16 -0.55 4.47 17.11
N ARG A 17 -0.78 5.48 17.96
CA ARG A 17 -1.68 6.57 17.61
C ARG A 17 -1.12 7.46 16.51
N VAL A 18 0.20 7.61 16.46
CA VAL A 18 0.83 8.40 15.39
C VAL A 18 0.61 7.74 14.04
N LEU A 19 0.80 6.43 13.97
CA LEU A 19 0.55 5.71 12.72
C LEU A 19 -0.91 5.77 12.33
N GLN A 20 -1.80 5.69 13.31
CA GLN A 20 -3.23 5.80 13.04
C GLN A 20 -3.54 7.16 12.42
N TYR A 21 -2.95 8.22 12.96
CA TYR A 21 -3.14 9.54 12.37
C TYR A 21 -2.63 9.60 10.94
N CYS A 22 -1.47 9.01 10.68
CA CYS A 22 -0.91 9.01 9.33
C CYS A 22 -1.83 8.32 8.34
N ILE A 23 -2.38 7.17 8.75
CA ILE A 23 -3.29 6.43 7.87
C ILE A 23 -4.55 7.25 7.59
N GLU A 24 -5.11 7.86 8.63
CA GLU A 24 -6.34 8.63 8.49
C GLU A 24 -6.15 9.89 7.66
N SER A 25 -4.93 10.41 7.65
CA SER A 25 -4.62 11.63 6.91
C SER A 25 -4.09 11.37 5.51
N THR A 26 -4.02 10.11 5.12
CA THR A 26 -3.50 9.70 3.82
C THR A 26 -4.67 9.49 2.87
N THR A 27 -4.43 9.71 1.57
CA THR A 27 -5.43 9.45 0.56
C THR A 27 -5.96 8.03 0.67
N PRO A 28 -7.28 7.84 0.75
CA PRO A 28 -7.85 6.50 0.86
C PRO A 28 -7.48 5.62 -0.34
N ASP A 29 -7.30 4.34 -0.07
CA ASP A 29 -7.00 3.39 -1.11
C ASP A 29 -8.19 3.19 -2.04
N HIS A 30 -7.88 2.90 -3.30
CA HIS A 30 -8.89 2.45 -4.24
C HIS A 30 -9.47 1.11 -3.77
N PRO A 31 -10.77 0.86 -4.02
CA PRO A 31 -11.36 -0.41 -3.59
C PRO A 31 -10.59 -1.66 -4.03
N VAL A 32 -9.97 -1.62 -5.21
CA VAL A 32 -9.23 -2.78 -5.69
C VAL A 32 -7.96 -2.98 -4.86
N GLN A 33 -7.38 -1.91 -4.35
CA GLN A 33 -6.22 -2.04 -3.46
C GLN A 33 -6.62 -2.67 -2.14
N LYS A 34 -7.78 -2.30 -1.63
CA LYS A 34 -8.29 -2.89 -0.39
C LYS A 34 -8.56 -4.37 -0.55
N GLU A 35 -9.08 -4.75 -1.70
CA GLU A 35 -9.35 -6.15 -1.99
C GLU A 35 -8.06 -6.94 -2.08
N LEU A 36 -7.05 -6.39 -2.73
CA LEU A 36 -5.75 -7.05 -2.82
C LEU A 36 -5.15 -7.28 -1.44
N LEU A 37 -5.21 -6.27 -0.60
CA LEU A 37 -4.70 -6.39 0.77
C LEU A 37 -5.46 -7.45 1.55
N ARG A 38 -6.78 -7.43 1.47
CA ARG A 38 -7.60 -8.41 2.17
C ARG A 38 -7.25 -9.82 1.74
N GLU A 39 -7.15 -10.04 0.45
CA GLU A 39 -6.86 -11.36 -0.06
C GLU A 39 -5.45 -11.82 0.31
N THR A 40 -4.51 -10.91 0.27
CA THR A 40 -3.14 -11.25 0.64
C THR A 40 -3.06 -11.66 2.10
N LEU A 41 -3.71 -10.90 2.98
CA LEU A 41 -3.69 -11.23 4.41
C LEU A 41 -4.37 -12.57 4.69
N ALA A 42 -5.39 -12.91 3.91
CA ALA A 42 -6.13 -14.15 4.13
C ALA A 42 -5.40 -15.36 3.56
N THR A 43 -4.54 -15.19 2.57
CA THR A 43 -4.03 -16.31 1.79
C THR A 43 -2.56 -16.63 2.05
N TYR A 44 -1.73 -15.64 2.28
CA TYR A 44 -0.29 -15.84 2.27
C TYR A 44 0.33 -15.77 3.66
N LYS A 45 1.22 -16.72 3.94
CA LYS A 45 1.94 -16.74 5.22
C LYS A 45 2.81 -15.51 5.39
N GLU A 46 3.39 -15.05 4.30
CA GLU A 46 4.32 -13.93 4.36
C GLU A 46 3.61 -12.61 4.07
N ALA A 47 2.36 -12.50 4.46
CA ALA A 47 1.58 -11.30 4.19
C ALA A 47 2.22 -10.02 4.74
N ARG A 48 3.06 -10.14 5.77
CA ARG A 48 3.75 -9.00 6.32
C ARG A 48 4.69 -8.32 5.32
N MET A 49 4.97 -8.99 4.20
CA MET A 49 5.84 -8.40 3.18
C MET A 49 5.12 -7.43 2.26
N ILE A 50 3.80 -7.35 2.36
CA ILE A 50 3.05 -6.43 1.53
C ILE A 50 3.37 -4.98 1.93
N GLY A 51 3.36 -4.08 0.95
CA GLY A 51 3.66 -2.68 1.22
C GLY A 51 2.59 -2.00 2.06
N ALA A 52 3.02 -1.14 2.95
CA ALA A 52 2.08 -0.41 3.80
C ALA A 52 1.32 0.63 2.99
N PRO A 53 0.03 0.83 3.27
CA PRO A 53 -0.79 1.77 2.49
C PRO A 53 -0.23 3.19 2.44
N GLU A 54 0.31 3.69 3.54
CA GLU A 54 0.83 5.04 3.55
C GLU A 54 2.07 5.17 2.67
N CYS A 55 2.89 4.14 2.59
CA CYS A 55 4.05 4.15 1.71
C CYS A 55 3.63 4.11 0.25
N LEU A 56 2.64 3.30 -0.07
CA LEU A 56 2.14 3.20 -1.44
C LEU A 56 1.51 4.50 -1.88
N SER A 57 0.81 5.17 -0.97
CA SER A 57 0.19 6.44 -1.28
C SER A 57 1.24 7.52 -1.54
N LEU A 58 2.33 7.54 -0.78
CA LEU A 58 3.42 8.47 -1.02
C LEU A 58 4.05 8.23 -2.37
N ASN A 59 4.32 6.97 -2.70
CA ASN A 59 4.90 6.64 -3.99
C ASN A 59 4.00 7.06 -5.14
N ALA A 60 2.69 6.87 -4.99
CA ALA A 60 1.74 7.28 -6.01
C ALA A 60 1.77 8.79 -6.21
N ALA A 61 1.87 9.55 -5.12
CA ALA A 61 1.95 11.00 -5.21
C ALA A 61 3.22 11.44 -5.94
N MET A 62 4.34 10.76 -5.68
CA MET A 62 5.58 11.07 -6.38
C MET A 62 5.50 10.76 -7.87
N ILE A 63 4.87 9.65 -8.22
CA ILE A 63 4.67 9.28 -9.62
C ILE A 63 3.87 10.36 -10.34
N ARG A 64 2.80 10.80 -9.71
CA ARG A 64 1.94 11.83 -10.33
C ARG A 64 2.66 13.18 -10.41
N SER A 65 3.40 13.55 -9.39
CA SER A 65 4.06 14.85 -9.39
C SER A 65 5.18 14.91 -10.42
N LYS A 66 5.84 13.80 -10.69
CA LYS A 66 6.89 13.75 -11.69
C LYS A 66 6.35 13.42 -13.08
N ASN A 67 5.07 13.11 -13.17
CA ASN A 67 4.47 12.69 -14.44
C ASN A 67 5.26 11.53 -15.04
N ALA A 68 5.61 10.57 -14.20
CA ALA A 68 6.43 9.44 -14.62
C ALA A 68 5.71 8.59 -15.66
N LYS A 69 6.45 8.11 -16.63
CA LYS A 69 5.89 7.31 -17.71
C LYS A 69 6.35 5.86 -17.64
N LYS A 70 7.39 5.58 -16.91
CA LYS A 70 7.95 4.24 -16.80
C LYS A 70 8.33 3.99 -15.36
N ILE A 71 7.99 2.80 -14.87
CA ILE A 71 8.29 2.42 -13.49
C ILE A 71 8.82 1.01 -13.49
N LEU A 72 9.84 0.79 -12.67
CA LEU A 72 10.40 -0.53 -12.48
C LEU A 72 10.07 -0.96 -11.07
N ASP A 73 9.34 -2.05 -10.92
CA ASP A 73 8.93 -2.58 -9.62
C ASP A 73 9.67 -3.88 -9.36
N ILE A 74 10.65 -3.83 -8.47
CA ILE A 74 11.47 -4.99 -8.15
C ILE A 74 10.95 -5.58 -6.85
N GLY A 75 10.63 -6.89 -6.87
CA GLY A 75 10.09 -7.54 -5.69
C GLY A 75 8.59 -7.32 -5.57
N VAL A 76 7.83 -7.88 -6.51
CA VAL A 76 6.42 -7.57 -6.67
C VAL A 76 5.52 -8.19 -5.61
N PHE A 77 5.88 -9.35 -5.10
CA PHE A 77 5.09 -10.14 -4.16
C PHE A 77 3.67 -10.35 -4.73
N THR A 78 2.61 -9.81 -4.07
CA THR A 78 1.25 -9.98 -4.58
C THR A 78 0.79 -8.81 -5.44
N GLY A 79 1.65 -7.84 -5.66
CA GLY A 79 1.37 -6.78 -6.61
C GLY A 79 0.87 -5.48 -6.03
N ALA A 80 0.98 -5.28 -4.71
CA ALA A 80 0.44 -4.07 -4.09
C ALA A 80 1.10 -2.81 -4.63
N SER A 81 2.42 -2.78 -4.71
CA SER A 81 3.10 -1.58 -5.20
C SER A 81 2.95 -1.44 -6.72
N ALA A 82 2.92 -2.56 -7.44
CA ALA A 82 2.68 -2.51 -8.88
C ALA A 82 1.29 -1.97 -9.18
N LEU A 83 0.29 -2.40 -8.40
CA LEU A 83 -1.07 -1.91 -8.58
C LEU A 83 -1.17 -0.42 -8.24
N ALA A 84 -0.56 -0.01 -7.15
CA ALA A 84 -0.57 1.39 -6.76
C ALA A 84 0.07 2.26 -7.84
N SER A 85 1.17 1.79 -8.43
CA SER A 85 1.83 2.51 -9.51
C SER A 85 0.95 2.60 -10.75
N ALA A 86 0.30 1.50 -11.10
CA ALA A 86 -0.58 1.49 -12.26
C ALA A 86 -1.75 2.45 -12.07
N LEU A 87 -2.32 2.49 -10.88
CA LEU A 87 -3.40 3.41 -10.60
C LEU A 87 -2.95 4.86 -10.67
N ALA A 88 -1.71 5.14 -10.24
CA ALA A 88 -1.17 6.48 -10.33
C ALA A 88 -1.01 6.93 -11.78
N PHE A 89 -0.62 6.02 -12.67
CA PHE A 89 -0.56 6.32 -14.10
C PHE A 89 -1.93 6.61 -14.68
N SER A 90 -2.92 5.85 -14.23
CA SER A 90 -4.28 5.93 -14.78
C SER A 90 -5.08 7.10 -14.23
N ASP A 91 -4.58 7.76 -13.23
CA ASP A 91 -5.31 8.80 -12.53
C ASP A 91 -5.49 10.00 -13.46
N LYS A 92 -6.71 10.35 -13.71
CA LYS A 92 -7.04 11.47 -14.60
C LYS A 92 -7.53 12.69 -13.86
N ARG A 93 -7.50 12.65 -12.55
CA ARG A 93 -7.94 13.79 -11.74
C ARG A 93 -7.07 15.01 -11.90
#